data_71a6c5f00005cbeeca3f5a2a7f657c28
#
_entry.id   71a6c5f00005cbeeca3f5a2a7f657c28
#
_cell.length_a   1.000
_cell.length_b   1.000
_cell.length_c   1.000
_cell.angle_alpha   90.00
_cell.angle_beta   90.00
_cell.angle_gamma   90.00
#
_symmetry.space_group_name_H-M   'P 1'
#
loop_
_entity.id
_entity.type
_entity.pdbx_description
1 polymer ?
#
loop_
_entity_poly.entity_id
_entity_poly.type
_entity_poly.pdbx_seq_one_letter_code
_entity_poly.pdbx_strand_id
1 'polypeptide(L)'
;MAGAFFGIWFLYQYVLQGRFADGIVRFLYDFTSMTYEDARDFYWHNIGNHFELIFFGAIALVFCLMFYFFLNSFTKYFQEIDDGINALVHHDGRQIRMSKEMAAMEEKLNSVNATLNRQLYDIQMAEKKKDELVLYLAHDIRTPLTSVIGYLKLLEEMPDISKEQQDKFIHVTLDKALRLEVLVNEFFDITRFNRQDIELATTEIDLYYMLMQLSDEVYPLLAPEHKKVEIRADENCKVYGDADKLARIFNNILKNAIAYSNPDSTIVISAWEEPPGTVILFSNQGQTISPEEQQRIFDKFYRRDEARQTNSGGAGLGLAIAKELVDLHGGTIRVMSETGRTTFKVCLPRRKMPTA
;
A
#
# COMPACT_ATOMS: atom_id res chain seq x y z
N MET A 1 19.76 9.42 -49.76
CA MET A 1 20.97 8.67 -50.14
C MET A 1 21.15 8.52 -51.65
N ALA A 2 20.19 7.99 -52.43
CA ALA A 2 20.32 7.85 -53.88
C ALA A 2 20.64 9.16 -54.63
N GLY A 3 20.06 10.31 -54.24
CA GLY A 3 20.34 11.61 -54.84
C GLY A 3 21.77 12.14 -54.59
N ALA A 4 22.32 11.90 -53.39
CA ALA A 4 23.69 12.27 -53.07
C ALA A 4 24.70 11.40 -53.87
N PHE A 5 24.35 10.14 -54.02
CA PHE A 5 25.14 9.19 -54.83
C PHE A 5 25.20 9.59 -56.31
N PHE A 6 24.04 9.91 -56.88
CA PHE A 6 23.94 10.38 -58.26
C PHE A 6 24.65 11.72 -58.45
N GLY A 7 24.58 12.63 -57.47
CA GLY A 7 25.29 13.90 -57.49
C GLY A 7 26.83 13.73 -57.48
N ILE A 8 27.37 12.84 -56.62
CA ILE A 8 28.81 12.55 -56.57
C ILE A 8 29.29 11.88 -57.83
N TRP A 9 28.53 10.91 -58.36
CA TRP A 9 28.85 10.26 -59.66
C TRP A 9 28.83 11.26 -60.81
N PHE A 10 27.81 12.12 -60.88
CA PHE A 10 27.71 13.18 -61.91
C PHE A 10 28.87 14.18 -61.82
N LEU A 11 29.17 14.64 -60.59
CA LEU A 11 30.29 15.57 -60.35
C LEU A 11 31.64 14.96 -60.80
N TYR A 12 31.84 13.70 -60.52
CA TYR A 12 33.04 12.99 -60.97
C TYR A 12 33.09 12.86 -62.49
N GLN A 13 32.01 12.34 -63.11
CA GLN A 13 31.95 12.04 -64.55
C GLN A 13 32.11 13.32 -65.40
N TYR A 14 31.53 14.43 -64.97
CA TYR A 14 31.49 15.64 -65.81
C TYR A 14 32.45 16.75 -65.36
N VAL A 15 32.92 16.76 -64.11
CA VAL A 15 33.72 17.88 -63.58
C VAL A 15 35.14 17.46 -63.19
N LEU A 16 35.31 16.30 -62.59
CA LEU A 16 36.56 15.88 -61.95
C LEU A 16 37.38 14.86 -62.80
N GLN A 17 36.79 14.18 -63.77
CA GLN A 17 37.41 13.06 -64.45
C GLN A 17 38.79 13.41 -65.03
N GLY A 18 38.91 14.54 -65.70
CA GLY A 18 40.23 14.99 -66.26
C GLY A 18 41.23 15.42 -65.20
N ARG A 19 40.78 16.20 -64.20
CA ARG A 19 41.64 16.71 -63.14
C ARG A 19 42.11 15.62 -62.16
N PHE A 20 41.28 14.63 -61.89
CA PHE A 20 41.61 13.50 -61.03
C PHE A 20 42.64 12.58 -61.73
N ALA A 21 42.43 12.28 -63.00
CA ALA A 21 43.36 11.54 -63.81
C ALA A 21 44.75 12.24 -63.91
N ASP A 22 44.74 13.56 -64.21
CA ASP A 22 45.96 14.36 -64.27
C ASP A 22 46.67 14.43 -62.88
N GLY A 23 45.94 14.51 -61.81
CA GLY A 23 46.51 14.50 -60.46
C GLY A 23 47.19 13.21 -60.09
N ILE A 24 46.60 12.06 -60.44
CA ILE A 24 47.23 10.74 -60.24
C ILE A 24 48.41 10.52 -61.15
N VAL A 25 48.30 10.89 -62.42
CA VAL A 25 49.42 10.78 -63.39
C VAL A 25 50.60 11.63 -62.93
N ARG A 26 50.37 12.87 -62.45
CA ARG A 26 51.45 13.70 -61.88
C ARG A 26 52.05 13.09 -60.63
N PHE A 27 51.21 12.58 -59.72
CA PHE A 27 51.69 11.91 -58.50
C PHE A 27 52.59 10.71 -58.85
N LEU A 28 52.19 9.86 -59.82
CA LEU A 28 52.99 8.74 -60.29
C LEU A 28 54.30 9.23 -60.93
N TYR A 29 54.26 10.28 -61.73
CA TYR A 29 55.42 10.88 -62.32
C TYR A 29 56.41 11.43 -61.29
N ASP A 30 55.90 12.21 -60.25
CA ASP A 30 56.72 12.85 -59.25
C ASP A 30 57.33 11.88 -58.24
N PHE A 31 56.63 10.75 -57.95
CA PHE A 31 57.05 9.82 -56.89
C PHE A 31 57.61 8.51 -57.41
N THR A 32 57.54 8.26 -58.70
CA THR A 32 58.13 7.04 -59.30
C THR A 32 59.14 7.45 -60.39
N SER A 33 59.97 6.52 -60.85
CA SER A 33 60.90 6.75 -61.92
C SER A 33 60.26 6.57 -63.32
N MET A 34 58.97 6.69 -63.47
CA MET A 34 58.21 6.55 -64.72
C MET A 34 58.29 7.85 -65.54
N THR A 35 58.29 7.69 -66.89
CA THR A 35 58.04 8.86 -67.73
C THR A 35 56.59 9.27 -67.68
N TYR A 36 56.27 10.51 -68.09
CA TYR A 36 54.90 10.99 -68.09
C TYR A 36 53.94 10.14 -68.95
N GLU A 37 54.45 9.64 -70.07
CA GLU A 37 53.69 8.75 -70.97
C GLU A 37 53.42 7.39 -70.29
N ASP A 38 54.41 6.79 -69.65
CA ASP A 38 54.28 5.53 -68.93
C ASP A 38 53.31 5.65 -67.76
N ALA A 39 53.38 6.77 -66.99
CA ALA A 39 52.46 7.05 -65.85
C ALA A 39 51.01 7.20 -66.35
N ARG A 40 50.80 7.84 -67.52
CA ARG A 40 49.48 8.01 -68.12
C ARG A 40 48.92 6.66 -68.60
N ASP A 41 49.73 5.84 -69.30
CA ASP A 41 49.32 4.51 -69.80
C ASP A 41 49.04 3.56 -68.61
N PHE A 42 49.82 3.63 -67.54
CA PHE A 42 49.60 2.89 -66.31
C PHE A 42 48.25 3.28 -65.65
N TYR A 43 47.96 4.60 -65.57
CA TYR A 43 46.69 5.07 -65.04
C TYR A 43 45.48 4.54 -65.81
N TRP A 44 45.51 4.68 -67.17
CA TRP A 44 44.40 4.21 -67.99
C TRP A 44 44.24 2.70 -67.99
N HIS A 45 45.30 1.96 -67.97
CA HIS A 45 45.26 0.48 -68.01
C HIS A 45 44.75 -0.08 -66.67
N ASN A 46 45.16 0.45 -65.53
CA ASN A 46 44.90 -0.11 -64.22
C ASN A 46 43.75 0.58 -63.49
N ILE A 47 43.54 1.87 -63.73
CA ILE A 47 42.56 2.68 -62.95
C ILE A 47 41.45 3.21 -63.85
N GLY A 48 41.77 3.86 -64.93
CA GLY A 48 40.82 4.54 -65.79
C GLY A 48 39.77 3.62 -66.40
N ASN A 49 40.19 2.50 -66.97
CA ASN A 49 39.26 1.50 -67.55
C ASN A 49 38.45 0.71 -66.49
N HIS A 50 38.91 0.69 -65.24
CA HIS A 50 38.25 -0.02 -64.14
C HIS A 50 37.66 0.93 -63.11
N PHE A 51 37.63 2.20 -63.40
CA PHE A 51 37.23 3.25 -62.46
C PHE A 51 35.84 2.99 -61.84
N GLU A 52 34.85 2.62 -62.64
CA GLU A 52 33.49 2.35 -62.15
C GLU A 52 33.50 1.20 -61.13
N LEU A 53 34.23 0.14 -61.38
CA LEU A 53 34.36 -1.02 -60.52
C LEU A 53 35.04 -0.64 -59.15
N ILE A 54 36.15 0.14 -59.26
CA ILE A 54 36.87 0.66 -58.05
C ILE A 54 35.98 1.60 -57.25
N PHE A 55 35.24 2.48 -57.91
CA PHE A 55 34.34 3.44 -57.29
C PHE A 55 33.18 2.74 -56.57
N PHE A 56 32.49 1.77 -57.21
CA PHE A 56 31.44 1.01 -56.57
C PHE A 56 31.98 0.13 -55.43
N GLY A 57 33.19 -0.45 -55.61
CA GLY A 57 33.87 -1.20 -54.56
C GLY A 57 34.19 -0.35 -53.30
N ALA A 58 34.69 0.87 -53.54
CA ALA A 58 34.96 1.82 -52.43
C ALA A 58 33.66 2.21 -51.68
N ILE A 59 32.59 2.48 -52.41
CA ILE A 59 31.29 2.77 -51.81
C ILE A 59 30.75 1.59 -51.00
N ALA A 60 30.83 0.38 -51.54
CA ALA A 60 30.41 -0.83 -50.87
C ALA A 60 31.22 -1.04 -49.56
N LEU A 61 32.53 -0.79 -49.61
CA LEU A 61 33.39 -0.85 -48.43
C LEU A 61 32.97 0.14 -47.35
N VAL A 62 32.77 1.40 -47.75
CA VAL A 62 32.31 2.44 -46.79
C VAL A 62 30.95 2.09 -46.21
N PHE A 63 30.03 1.59 -47.04
CA PHE A 63 28.72 1.12 -46.59
C PHE A 63 28.85 -0.03 -45.59
N CYS A 64 29.67 -1.04 -45.88
CA CYS A 64 29.92 -2.17 -44.98
C CYS A 64 30.51 -1.71 -43.64
N LEU A 65 31.46 -0.76 -43.64
CA LEU A 65 32.03 -0.19 -42.45
C LEU A 65 30.99 0.59 -41.62
N MET A 66 30.20 1.46 -42.26
CA MET A 66 29.12 2.16 -41.62
C MET A 66 28.08 1.20 -41.01
N PHE A 67 27.70 0.16 -41.76
CA PHE A 67 26.75 -0.86 -41.34
C PHE A 67 27.29 -1.67 -40.13
N TYR A 68 28.57 -2.01 -40.17
CA TYR A 68 29.24 -2.68 -39.04
C TYR A 68 29.20 -1.81 -37.77
N PHE A 69 29.52 -0.52 -37.84
CA PHE A 69 29.44 0.39 -36.69
C PHE A 69 28.00 0.58 -36.19
N PHE A 70 27.05 0.64 -37.13
CA PHE A 70 25.63 0.72 -36.77
C PHE A 70 25.18 -0.53 -36.01
N LEU A 71 25.47 -1.73 -36.51
CA LEU A 71 25.12 -2.98 -35.85
C LEU A 71 25.77 -3.10 -34.46
N ASN A 72 27.02 -2.72 -34.33
CA ASN A 72 27.75 -2.77 -33.08
C ASN A 72 27.11 -1.82 -32.03
N SER A 73 26.74 -0.59 -32.42
CA SER A 73 26.01 0.33 -31.55
C SER A 73 24.65 -0.21 -31.16
N PHE A 74 23.92 -0.81 -32.10
CA PHE A 74 22.60 -1.39 -31.86
C PHE A 74 22.66 -2.54 -30.85
N THR A 75 23.64 -3.44 -31.00
CA THR A 75 23.86 -4.54 -30.04
C THR A 75 24.15 -4.03 -28.64
N LYS A 76 24.91 -2.94 -28.51
CA LYS A 76 25.20 -2.31 -27.21
C LYS A 76 23.93 -1.82 -26.52
N TYR A 77 23.01 -1.17 -27.24
CA TYR A 77 21.74 -0.70 -26.65
C TYR A 77 20.86 -1.88 -26.19
N PHE A 78 20.84 -2.99 -26.92
CA PHE A 78 20.14 -4.20 -26.50
C PHE A 78 20.70 -4.77 -25.20
N GLN A 79 22.03 -4.80 -25.06
CA GLN A 79 22.68 -5.25 -23.83
C GLN A 79 22.34 -4.34 -22.66
N GLU A 80 22.34 -3.01 -22.84
CA GLU A 80 21.95 -2.06 -21.78
C GLU A 80 20.50 -2.28 -21.32
N ILE A 81 19.57 -2.60 -22.25
CA ILE A 81 18.17 -2.92 -21.90
C ILE A 81 18.09 -4.23 -21.14
N ASP A 82 18.77 -5.26 -21.60
CA ASP A 82 18.78 -6.58 -20.95
C ASP A 82 19.34 -6.50 -19.53
N ASP A 83 20.46 -5.80 -19.35
CA ASP A 83 21.06 -5.54 -18.03
C ASP A 83 20.10 -4.76 -17.12
N GLY A 84 19.40 -3.75 -17.68
CA GLY A 84 18.40 -2.98 -16.95
C GLY A 84 17.20 -3.83 -16.50
N ILE A 85 16.70 -4.72 -17.36
CA ILE A 85 15.63 -5.66 -17.04
C ILE A 85 16.10 -6.68 -15.99
N ASN A 86 17.30 -7.22 -16.14
CA ASN A 86 17.87 -8.17 -15.21
C ASN A 86 18.06 -7.54 -13.81
N ALA A 87 18.44 -6.27 -13.73
CA ALA A 87 18.51 -5.52 -12.48
C ALA A 87 17.14 -5.39 -11.80
N LEU A 88 16.05 -5.23 -12.55
CA LEU A 88 14.68 -5.25 -12.02
C LEU A 88 14.29 -6.63 -11.49
N VAL A 89 14.59 -7.70 -12.23
CA VAL A 89 14.23 -9.08 -11.87
C VAL A 89 14.96 -9.53 -10.59
N HIS A 90 16.22 -9.17 -10.44
CA HIS A 90 17.02 -9.55 -9.26
C HIS A 90 16.84 -8.63 -8.05
N HIS A 91 15.97 -7.59 -8.16
CA HIS A 91 15.66 -6.66 -7.07
C HIS A 91 16.90 -6.05 -6.40
N ASP A 92 17.90 -5.71 -7.20
CA ASP A 92 19.22 -5.25 -6.71
C ASP A 92 19.15 -3.88 -6.01
N GLY A 93 17.99 -3.21 -6.06
CA GLY A 93 17.73 -1.90 -5.41
C GLY A 93 18.58 -0.76 -5.96
N ARG A 94 19.48 -1.05 -6.91
CA ARG A 94 20.39 -0.08 -7.50
C ARG A 94 19.69 0.75 -8.56
N GLN A 95 20.12 1.99 -8.68
CA GLN A 95 19.68 2.85 -9.77
C GLN A 95 20.24 2.33 -11.10
N ILE A 96 19.36 2.06 -12.05
CA ILE A 96 19.73 1.63 -13.41
C ILE A 96 20.29 2.84 -14.13
N ARG A 97 21.46 2.68 -14.76
CA ARG A 97 22.11 3.71 -15.57
C ARG A 97 22.29 3.20 -16.98
N MET A 98 21.94 4.04 -17.94
CA MET A 98 22.02 3.74 -19.37
C MET A 98 22.76 4.87 -20.11
N SER A 99 23.04 4.67 -21.38
CA SER A 99 23.62 5.70 -22.25
C SER A 99 22.66 6.90 -22.42
N LYS A 100 23.20 8.06 -22.79
CA LYS A 100 22.40 9.29 -22.99
C LYS A 100 21.27 9.11 -23.99
N GLU A 101 21.48 8.31 -25.02
CA GLU A 101 20.52 7.99 -26.07
C GLU A 101 19.33 7.17 -25.53
N MET A 102 19.54 6.44 -24.43
CA MET A 102 18.55 5.60 -23.75
C MET A 102 17.97 6.24 -22.49
N ALA A 103 18.18 7.54 -22.23
CA ALA A 103 17.74 8.25 -21.04
C ALA A 103 16.23 8.11 -20.75
N ALA A 104 15.38 8.12 -21.79
CA ALA A 104 13.93 7.91 -21.61
C ALA A 104 13.59 6.48 -21.14
N MET A 105 14.38 5.48 -21.53
CA MET A 105 14.23 4.10 -21.04
C MET A 105 14.75 3.96 -19.62
N GLU A 106 15.88 4.59 -19.30
CA GLU A 106 16.44 4.67 -17.94
C GLU A 106 15.39 5.22 -16.95
N GLU A 107 14.74 6.33 -17.29
CA GLU A 107 13.71 6.94 -16.44
C GLU A 107 12.52 5.98 -16.21
N LYS A 108 12.03 5.34 -17.26
CA LYS A 108 10.95 4.36 -17.16
C LYS A 108 11.31 3.15 -16.30
N LEU A 109 12.49 2.56 -16.54
CA LEU A 109 12.96 1.40 -15.75
C LEU A 109 13.15 1.78 -14.28
N ASN A 110 13.72 2.96 -14.00
CA ASN A 110 13.87 3.44 -12.61
C ASN A 110 12.52 3.74 -11.95
N SER A 111 11.52 4.25 -12.67
CA SER A 111 10.17 4.45 -12.13
C SER A 111 9.48 3.12 -11.78
N VAL A 112 9.61 2.11 -12.63
CA VAL A 112 9.13 0.74 -12.36
C VAL A 112 9.86 0.14 -11.15
N ASN A 113 11.19 0.28 -11.08
CA ASN A 113 12.00 -0.19 -9.96
C ASN A 113 11.55 0.44 -8.62
N ALA A 114 11.33 1.75 -8.61
CA ALA A 114 10.82 2.46 -7.43
C ALA A 114 9.43 1.95 -7.00
N THR A 115 8.54 1.70 -7.97
CA THR A 115 7.20 1.16 -7.69
C THR A 115 7.27 -0.27 -7.13
N LEU A 116 8.07 -1.14 -7.72
CA LEU A 116 8.28 -2.51 -7.24
C LEU A 116 8.87 -2.54 -5.83
N ASN A 117 9.90 -1.74 -5.57
CA ASN A 117 10.52 -1.64 -4.24
C ASN A 117 9.53 -1.14 -3.19
N ARG A 118 8.66 -0.17 -3.54
CA ARG A 118 7.60 0.30 -2.65
C ARG A 118 6.60 -0.81 -2.35
N GLN A 119 6.13 -1.54 -3.36
CA GLN A 119 5.20 -2.65 -3.17
C GLN A 119 5.79 -3.76 -2.31
N LEU A 120 7.06 -4.12 -2.52
CA LEU A 120 7.76 -5.12 -1.68
C LEU A 120 7.87 -4.65 -0.23
N TYR A 121 8.22 -3.38 -0.01
CA TYR A 121 8.26 -2.81 1.33
C TYR A 121 6.88 -2.85 2.00
N ASP A 122 5.82 -2.48 1.28
CA ASP A 122 4.45 -2.51 1.79
C ASP A 122 4.01 -3.94 2.15
N ILE A 123 4.36 -4.94 1.31
CA ILE A 123 4.10 -6.36 1.57
C ILE A 123 4.85 -6.83 2.82
N GLN A 124 6.14 -6.55 2.94
CA GLN A 124 6.95 -6.92 4.10
C GLN A 124 6.43 -6.28 5.39
N MET A 125 6.02 -5.01 5.32
CA MET A 125 5.42 -4.32 6.47
C MET A 125 4.06 -4.90 6.86
N ALA A 126 3.24 -5.32 5.88
CA ALA A 126 1.98 -5.98 6.14
C ALA A 126 2.19 -7.37 6.77
N GLU A 127 3.17 -8.14 6.29
CA GLU A 127 3.53 -9.45 6.83
C GLU A 127 4.07 -9.33 8.27
N LYS A 128 4.98 -8.39 8.51
CA LYS A 128 5.49 -8.10 9.86
C LYS A 128 4.36 -7.72 10.83
N LYS A 129 3.44 -6.85 10.41
CA LYS A 129 2.26 -6.49 11.22
C LYS A 129 1.37 -7.70 11.51
N LYS A 130 1.22 -8.61 10.54
CA LYS A 130 0.46 -9.86 10.73
C LYS A 130 1.13 -10.77 11.76
N ASP A 131 2.45 -10.92 11.71
CA ASP A 131 3.21 -11.76 12.65
C ASP A 131 3.19 -11.18 14.07
N GLU A 132 3.36 -9.87 14.20
CA GLU A 132 3.20 -9.15 15.48
C GLU A 132 1.79 -9.37 16.06
N LEU A 133 0.77 -9.35 15.22
CA LEU A 133 -0.63 -9.63 15.58
C LEU A 133 -0.80 -11.03 16.15
N VAL A 134 -0.27 -12.06 15.49
CA VAL A 134 -0.37 -13.45 15.93
C VAL A 134 0.35 -13.65 17.26
N LEU A 135 1.55 -13.08 17.41
CA LEU A 135 2.34 -13.17 18.65
C LEU A 135 1.62 -12.53 19.84
N TYR A 136 1.08 -11.33 19.64
CA TYR A 136 0.35 -10.58 20.64
C TYR A 136 -0.91 -11.35 21.12
N LEU A 137 -1.69 -11.87 20.18
CA LEU A 137 -2.89 -12.66 20.49
C LEU A 137 -2.56 -13.95 21.21
N ALA A 138 -1.51 -14.64 20.80
CA ALA A 138 -1.09 -15.87 21.49
C ALA A 138 -0.76 -15.59 22.97
N HIS A 139 -0.13 -14.45 23.26
CA HIS A 139 0.14 -14.03 24.63
C HIS A 139 -1.15 -13.72 25.40
N ASP A 140 -2.06 -12.93 24.81
CA ASP A 140 -3.29 -12.50 25.48
C ASP A 140 -4.33 -13.61 25.67
N ILE A 141 -4.32 -14.62 24.80
CA ILE A 141 -5.08 -15.86 24.96
C ILE A 141 -4.47 -16.75 26.05
N ARG A 142 -3.15 -16.88 26.10
CA ARG A 142 -2.47 -17.76 27.08
C ARG A 142 -2.76 -17.35 28.52
N THR A 143 -2.77 -16.04 28.78
CA THR A 143 -2.92 -15.52 30.16
C THR A 143 -4.25 -15.94 30.81
N PRO A 144 -5.44 -15.66 30.24
CA PRO A 144 -6.71 -16.10 30.81
C PRO A 144 -6.84 -17.64 30.80
N LEU A 145 -6.34 -18.31 29.76
CA LEU A 145 -6.38 -19.77 29.67
C LEU A 145 -5.59 -20.44 30.81
N THR A 146 -4.39 -19.93 31.11
CA THR A 146 -3.58 -20.43 32.23
C THR A 146 -4.31 -20.22 33.57
N SER A 147 -5.01 -19.07 33.72
CA SER A 147 -5.80 -18.81 34.94
C SER A 147 -6.98 -19.77 35.06
N VAL A 148 -7.73 -20.01 33.97
CA VAL A 148 -8.85 -20.99 33.95
C VAL A 148 -8.36 -22.37 34.36
N ILE A 149 -7.27 -22.86 33.73
CA ILE A 149 -6.69 -24.17 34.07
C ILE A 149 -6.20 -24.22 35.54
N GLY A 150 -5.56 -23.15 36.00
CA GLY A 150 -5.07 -23.06 37.37
C GLY A 150 -6.18 -23.12 38.43
N TYR A 151 -7.24 -22.35 38.26
CA TYR A 151 -8.36 -22.39 39.20
C TYR A 151 -9.17 -23.69 39.16
N LEU A 152 -9.32 -24.29 37.96
CA LEU A 152 -9.95 -25.61 37.82
C LEU A 152 -9.12 -26.71 38.54
N LYS A 153 -7.79 -26.68 38.42
CA LYS A 153 -6.91 -27.59 39.14
C LYS A 153 -6.99 -27.42 40.66
N LEU A 154 -7.04 -26.17 41.15
CA LEU A 154 -7.23 -25.92 42.56
C LEU A 154 -8.55 -26.48 43.07
N LEU A 155 -9.65 -26.36 42.31
CA LEU A 155 -10.94 -26.95 42.64
C LEU A 155 -10.91 -28.48 42.65
N GLU A 156 -10.11 -29.09 41.79
CA GLU A 156 -9.97 -30.57 41.70
C GLU A 156 -9.08 -31.12 42.84
N GLU A 157 -7.95 -30.45 43.13
CA GLU A 157 -6.94 -30.91 44.09
C GLU A 157 -7.32 -30.59 45.55
N MET A 158 -8.25 -29.65 45.78
CA MET A 158 -8.64 -29.19 47.14
C MET A 158 -10.16 -29.38 47.36
N PRO A 159 -10.65 -30.62 47.53
CA PRO A 159 -12.09 -30.90 47.68
C PRO A 159 -12.69 -30.33 48.99
N ASP A 160 -11.88 -30.09 50.03
CA ASP A 160 -12.34 -29.60 51.33
C ASP A 160 -12.29 -28.08 51.49
N ILE A 161 -12.17 -27.32 50.40
CA ILE A 161 -12.23 -25.84 50.49
C ILE A 161 -13.60 -25.36 50.90
N SER A 162 -13.63 -24.19 51.59
CA SER A 162 -14.92 -23.57 51.95
C SER A 162 -15.78 -23.25 50.72
N LYS A 163 -17.10 -23.32 50.88
CA LYS A 163 -18.03 -23.00 49.81
C LYS A 163 -17.81 -21.59 49.24
N GLU A 164 -17.44 -20.64 50.07
CA GLU A 164 -17.12 -19.25 49.69
C GLU A 164 -15.88 -19.20 48.76
N GLN A 165 -14.85 -19.99 49.05
CA GLN A 165 -13.66 -20.08 48.21
C GLN A 165 -13.97 -20.81 46.88
N GLN A 166 -14.82 -21.84 46.92
CA GLN A 166 -15.27 -22.54 45.74
C GLN A 166 -16.03 -21.63 44.82
N ASP A 167 -16.99 -20.87 45.33
CA ASP A 167 -17.78 -19.91 44.57
C ASP A 167 -16.89 -18.81 43.98
N LYS A 168 -15.90 -18.32 44.73
CA LYS A 168 -14.92 -17.36 44.22
C LYS A 168 -14.10 -17.92 43.07
N PHE A 169 -13.60 -19.15 43.16
CA PHE A 169 -12.80 -19.77 42.09
C PHE A 169 -13.64 -20.02 40.83
N ILE A 170 -14.88 -20.45 40.99
CA ILE A 170 -15.83 -20.60 39.88
C ILE A 170 -16.09 -19.27 39.19
N HIS A 171 -16.36 -18.20 39.97
CA HIS A 171 -16.58 -16.85 39.41
C HIS A 171 -15.34 -16.32 38.62
N VAL A 172 -14.15 -16.47 39.19
CA VAL A 172 -12.93 -16.05 38.50
C VAL A 172 -12.70 -16.88 37.22
N THR A 173 -12.97 -18.18 37.29
CA THR A 173 -12.83 -19.07 36.12
C THR A 173 -13.81 -18.65 35.01
N LEU A 174 -15.05 -18.39 35.36
CA LEU A 174 -16.09 -17.95 34.43
C LEU A 174 -15.73 -16.60 33.79
N ASP A 175 -15.27 -15.62 34.59
CA ASP A 175 -14.84 -14.31 34.09
C ASP A 175 -13.69 -14.45 33.07
N LYS A 176 -12.69 -15.30 33.37
CA LYS A 176 -11.57 -15.54 32.47
C LYS A 176 -11.97 -16.28 31.19
N ALA A 177 -12.93 -17.24 31.29
CA ALA A 177 -13.46 -17.95 30.15
C ALA A 177 -14.27 -17.03 29.20
N LEU A 178 -15.13 -16.16 29.77
CA LEU A 178 -15.88 -15.18 28.99
C LEU A 178 -14.94 -14.17 28.30
N ARG A 179 -13.88 -13.74 29.01
CA ARG A 179 -12.85 -12.89 28.39
C ARG A 179 -12.12 -13.58 27.24
N LEU A 180 -11.84 -14.88 27.37
CA LEU A 180 -11.21 -15.66 26.31
C LEU A 180 -12.13 -15.78 25.09
N GLU A 181 -13.43 -15.99 25.29
CA GLU A 181 -14.43 -16.02 24.22
C GLU A 181 -14.43 -14.69 23.43
N VAL A 182 -14.43 -13.55 24.13
CA VAL A 182 -14.36 -12.22 23.48
C VAL A 182 -13.08 -12.09 22.64
N LEU A 183 -11.91 -12.46 23.18
CA LEU A 183 -10.64 -12.39 22.46
C LEU A 183 -10.63 -13.26 21.20
N VAL A 184 -11.16 -14.48 21.30
CA VAL A 184 -11.27 -15.40 20.15
C VAL A 184 -12.20 -14.81 19.07
N ASN A 185 -13.34 -14.26 19.46
CA ASN A 185 -14.27 -13.63 18.54
C ASN A 185 -13.64 -12.40 17.87
N GLU A 186 -12.96 -11.53 18.61
CA GLU A 186 -12.22 -10.40 18.06
C GLU A 186 -11.13 -10.84 17.06
N PHE A 187 -10.44 -11.97 17.31
CA PHE A 187 -9.46 -12.55 16.39
C PHE A 187 -10.09 -13.01 15.07
N PHE A 188 -11.19 -13.78 15.16
CA PHE A 188 -11.89 -14.23 13.96
C PHE A 188 -12.36 -13.06 13.11
N ASP A 189 -12.80 -11.99 13.74
CA ASP A 189 -13.23 -10.79 13.03
C ASP A 189 -12.11 -10.13 12.25
N ILE A 190 -10.94 -9.91 12.86
CA ILE A 190 -9.78 -9.32 12.19
C ILE A 190 -9.30 -10.18 11.04
N THR A 191 -9.26 -11.52 11.22
CA THR A 191 -8.85 -12.44 10.14
C THR A 191 -9.85 -12.48 9.00
N ARG A 192 -11.14 -12.30 9.29
CA ARG A 192 -12.21 -12.27 8.30
C ARG A 192 -12.23 -10.95 7.52
N PHE A 193 -11.96 -9.81 8.19
CA PHE A 193 -11.94 -8.49 7.54
C PHE A 193 -10.76 -8.29 6.58
N ASN A 194 -9.67 -9.02 6.74
CA ASN A 194 -8.52 -9.00 5.81
C ASN A 194 -8.83 -9.68 4.44
N ARG A 195 -10.01 -10.28 4.25
CA ARG A 195 -10.45 -10.80 2.96
C ARG A 195 -11.28 -9.74 2.24
N GLN A 196 -10.87 -9.37 1.05
CA GLN A 196 -11.48 -8.33 0.18
C GLN A 196 -12.92 -8.63 -0.29
N ASP A 197 -13.55 -9.72 0.22
CA ASP A 197 -14.81 -10.26 -0.28
C ASP A 197 -15.98 -10.10 0.71
N ILE A 198 -15.97 -9.09 1.59
CA ILE A 198 -17.12 -8.87 2.49
C ILE A 198 -18.18 -8.07 1.75
N GLU A 199 -19.21 -8.76 1.28
CA GLU A 199 -20.43 -8.12 0.81
C GLU A 199 -21.27 -7.64 2.01
N LEU A 200 -21.60 -6.34 2.03
CA LEU A 200 -22.48 -5.76 3.03
C LEU A 200 -23.94 -6.00 2.63
N ALA A 201 -24.73 -6.57 3.53
CA ALA A 201 -26.18 -6.68 3.39
C ALA A 201 -26.84 -5.33 3.77
N THR A 202 -26.71 -4.32 2.90
CA THR A 202 -27.12 -2.95 3.20
C THR A 202 -28.63 -2.76 3.06
N THR A 203 -29.28 -2.23 4.11
CA THR A 203 -30.69 -1.87 4.19
C THR A 203 -30.87 -0.49 4.79
N GLU A 204 -32.05 0.09 4.70
CA GLU A 204 -32.44 1.26 5.47
C GLU A 204 -32.78 0.81 6.90
N ILE A 205 -32.14 1.43 7.90
CA ILE A 205 -32.22 1.05 9.31
C ILE A 205 -32.72 2.25 10.11
N ASP A 206 -33.63 2.01 11.03
CA ASP A 206 -34.04 2.96 12.06
C ASP A 206 -32.89 3.14 13.07
N LEU A 207 -32.18 4.25 12.93
CA LEU A 207 -30.98 4.51 13.74
C LEU A 207 -31.37 4.81 15.19
N TYR A 208 -32.46 5.54 15.42
CA TYR A 208 -32.91 5.85 16.78
C TYR A 208 -33.19 4.58 17.57
N TYR A 209 -33.95 3.66 16.99
CA TYR A 209 -34.29 2.39 17.64
C TYR A 209 -33.06 1.53 17.91
N MET A 210 -32.14 1.46 16.94
CA MET A 210 -30.86 0.73 17.09
C MET A 210 -30.02 1.30 18.26
N LEU A 211 -29.93 2.63 18.38
CA LEU A 211 -29.17 3.28 19.47
C LEU A 211 -29.82 3.05 20.83
N MET A 212 -31.15 3.06 20.91
CA MET A 212 -31.92 2.73 22.12
C MET A 212 -31.62 1.30 22.55
N GLN A 213 -31.72 0.32 21.63
CA GLN A 213 -31.44 -1.09 21.93
C GLN A 213 -30.01 -1.27 22.46
N LEU A 214 -29.02 -0.67 21.80
CA LEU A 214 -27.62 -0.72 22.26
C LEU A 214 -27.41 -0.08 23.64
N SER A 215 -28.14 1.00 23.94
CA SER A 215 -28.09 1.63 25.25
C SER A 215 -28.64 0.71 26.36
N ASP A 216 -29.71 -0.02 26.09
CA ASP A 216 -30.29 -0.99 27.02
C ASP A 216 -29.35 -2.20 27.21
N GLU A 217 -28.72 -2.70 26.18
CA GLU A 217 -27.75 -3.81 26.23
C GLU A 217 -26.53 -3.51 27.11
N VAL A 218 -26.06 -2.26 27.13
CA VAL A 218 -24.90 -1.85 27.96
C VAL A 218 -25.26 -1.42 29.40
N TYR A 219 -26.52 -1.37 29.77
CA TYR A 219 -26.98 -0.97 31.11
C TYR A 219 -26.24 -1.71 32.25
N PRO A 220 -25.99 -3.03 32.19
CA PRO A 220 -25.23 -3.74 33.22
C PRO A 220 -23.79 -3.23 33.40
N LEU A 221 -23.20 -2.64 32.36
CA LEU A 221 -21.86 -2.06 32.41
C LEU A 221 -21.86 -0.62 33.00
N LEU A 222 -22.99 0.07 32.93
CA LEU A 222 -23.16 1.44 33.39
C LEU A 222 -23.49 1.50 34.88
N ALA A 223 -24.33 0.58 35.34
CA ALA A 223 -24.92 0.57 36.70
C ALA A 223 -23.87 0.56 37.84
N PRO A 224 -22.76 -0.21 37.81
CA PRO A 224 -21.77 -0.25 38.87
C PRO A 224 -21.08 1.08 39.17
N GLU A 225 -20.95 1.96 38.14
CA GLU A 225 -20.27 3.24 38.25
C GLU A 225 -21.25 4.42 38.11
N HIS A 226 -22.56 4.19 38.26
CA HIS A 226 -23.63 5.18 38.13
C HIS A 226 -23.60 6.02 36.86
N LYS A 227 -23.05 5.46 35.78
CA LYS A 227 -22.98 6.10 34.48
C LYS A 227 -24.33 6.04 33.76
N LYS A 228 -24.57 6.98 32.85
CA LYS A 228 -25.83 7.06 32.10
C LYS A 228 -25.52 7.24 30.61
N VAL A 229 -26.43 6.77 29.76
CA VAL A 229 -26.44 7.08 28.32
C VAL A 229 -27.64 7.98 28.03
N GLU A 230 -27.43 9.05 27.33
CA GLU A 230 -28.46 9.96 26.83
C GLU A 230 -28.42 9.99 25.30
N ILE A 231 -29.54 9.69 24.67
CA ILE A 231 -29.68 9.71 23.21
C ILE A 231 -30.35 11.00 22.79
N ARG A 232 -29.70 11.75 21.91
CA ARG A 232 -30.15 13.01 21.30
C ARG A 232 -30.23 12.83 19.79
N ALA A 233 -31.25 12.13 19.31
CA ALA A 233 -31.49 11.89 17.91
C ALA A 233 -33.01 12.07 17.63
N ASP A 234 -33.32 12.42 16.39
CA ASP A 234 -34.71 12.40 15.92
C ASP A 234 -35.20 10.95 15.84
N GLU A 235 -36.43 10.70 16.30
CA GLU A 235 -37.06 9.37 16.27
C GLU A 235 -37.18 8.81 14.82
N ASN A 236 -37.17 9.67 13.82
CA ASN A 236 -37.20 9.30 12.41
C ASN A 236 -35.80 9.21 11.75
N CYS A 237 -34.72 9.38 12.52
CA CYS A 237 -33.37 9.36 11.99
C CYS A 237 -33.02 7.98 11.41
N LYS A 238 -32.69 7.95 10.15
CA LYS A 238 -32.37 6.72 9.41
C LYS A 238 -30.93 6.68 8.96
N VAL A 239 -30.41 5.46 8.81
CA VAL A 239 -29.07 5.22 8.26
C VAL A 239 -29.16 4.06 7.26
N TYR A 240 -28.33 4.11 6.20
CA TYR A 240 -28.22 3.03 5.22
C TYR A 240 -26.95 2.23 5.48
N GLY A 241 -27.08 0.93 5.71
CA GLY A 241 -25.96 0.04 6.00
C GLY A 241 -26.37 -1.39 6.33
N ASP A 242 -25.39 -2.17 6.75
CA ASP A 242 -25.58 -3.53 7.29
C ASP A 242 -25.86 -3.44 8.78
N ALA A 243 -27.02 -3.89 9.22
CA ALA A 243 -27.50 -3.70 10.60
C ALA A 243 -26.55 -4.31 11.63
N ASP A 244 -26.08 -5.54 11.42
CA ASP A 244 -25.17 -6.24 12.33
C ASP A 244 -23.81 -5.52 12.42
N LYS A 245 -23.32 -5.03 11.30
CA LYS A 245 -22.05 -4.31 11.24
C LYS A 245 -22.14 -2.93 11.87
N LEU A 246 -23.24 -2.19 11.64
CA LEU A 246 -23.48 -0.90 12.28
C LEU A 246 -23.65 -1.04 13.78
N ALA A 247 -24.45 -2.00 14.26
CA ALA A 247 -24.58 -2.31 15.68
C ALA A 247 -23.21 -2.58 16.33
N ARG A 248 -22.35 -3.31 15.61
CA ARG A 248 -20.98 -3.61 16.07
C ARG A 248 -20.10 -2.37 16.13
N ILE A 249 -20.15 -1.47 15.12
CA ILE A 249 -19.42 -0.18 15.14
C ILE A 249 -19.80 0.59 16.41
N PHE A 250 -21.09 0.80 16.61
CA PHE A 250 -21.59 1.63 17.70
C PHE A 250 -21.34 0.99 19.08
N ASN A 251 -21.47 -0.33 19.20
CA ASN A 251 -21.14 -1.05 20.43
C ASN A 251 -19.66 -0.93 20.80
N ASN A 252 -18.75 -1.04 19.83
CA ASN A 252 -17.32 -0.88 20.08
C ASN A 252 -16.97 0.54 20.55
N ILE A 253 -17.58 1.56 19.95
CA ILE A 253 -17.37 2.95 20.35
C ILE A 253 -18.00 3.21 21.73
N LEU A 254 -19.21 2.71 21.97
CA LEU A 254 -19.94 2.87 23.23
C LEU A 254 -19.23 2.18 24.40
N LYS A 255 -18.76 0.93 24.22
CA LYS A 255 -17.94 0.23 25.22
C LYS A 255 -16.65 1.00 25.54
N ASN A 256 -16.02 1.59 24.53
CA ASN A 256 -14.85 2.44 24.74
C ASN A 256 -15.23 3.69 25.55
N ALA A 257 -16.31 4.38 25.18
CA ALA A 257 -16.81 5.54 25.92
C ALA A 257 -17.13 5.21 27.38
N ILE A 258 -17.74 4.04 27.66
CA ILE A 258 -18.04 3.57 29.03
C ILE A 258 -16.74 3.32 29.81
N ALA A 259 -15.79 2.59 29.22
CA ALA A 259 -14.53 2.21 29.88
C ALA A 259 -13.66 3.42 30.29
N TYR A 260 -13.71 4.51 29.52
CA TYR A 260 -12.86 5.69 29.73
C TYR A 260 -13.61 6.93 30.19
N SER A 261 -14.91 6.81 30.52
CA SER A 261 -15.66 7.88 31.13
C SER A 261 -15.47 7.92 32.67
N ASN A 262 -15.59 9.11 33.23
CA ASN A 262 -15.57 9.28 34.69
C ASN A 262 -16.79 8.60 35.36
N PRO A 263 -16.69 8.12 36.60
CA PRO A 263 -17.85 7.73 37.39
C PRO A 263 -18.89 8.86 37.44
N ASP A 264 -20.16 8.50 37.65
CA ASP A 264 -21.30 9.43 37.73
C ASP A 264 -21.49 10.34 36.51
N SER A 265 -20.85 10.03 35.37
CA SER A 265 -20.94 10.85 34.17
C SER A 265 -22.00 10.35 33.20
N THR A 266 -22.38 11.23 32.24
CA THR A 266 -23.31 10.91 31.17
C THR A 266 -22.58 10.82 29.82
N ILE A 267 -22.77 9.70 29.15
CA ILE A 267 -22.31 9.49 27.75
C ILE A 267 -23.46 9.98 26.86
N VAL A 268 -23.18 10.94 25.99
CA VAL A 268 -24.20 11.51 25.09
C VAL A 268 -24.00 10.95 23.69
N ILE A 269 -25.04 10.33 23.12
CA ILE A 269 -25.07 9.87 21.72
C ILE A 269 -25.97 10.84 20.98
N SER A 270 -25.44 11.56 19.99
CA SER A 270 -26.20 12.46 19.13
C SER A 270 -26.17 11.98 17.70
N ALA A 271 -27.32 11.98 17.02
CA ALA A 271 -27.39 11.58 15.62
C ALA A 271 -28.35 12.49 14.85
N TRP A 272 -27.96 12.83 13.62
CA TRP A 272 -28.78 13.62 12.70
C TRP A 272 -28.39 13.36 11.25
N GLU A 273 -29.33 13.62 10.36
CA GLU A 273 -29.06 13.60 8.92
C GLU A 273 -28.39 14.91 8.50
N GLU A 274 -27.26 14.81 7.82
CA GLU A 274 -26.51 15.94 7.26
C GLU A 274 -25.98 15.55 5.88
N PRO A 275 -26.42 16.20 4.78
CA PRO A 275 -25.92 15.85 3.46
C PRO A 275 -24.39 15.88 3.41
N PRO A 276 -23.72 14.82 2.90
CA PRO A 276 -24.29 13.74 2.09
C PRO A 276 -24.71 12.46 2.85
N GLY A 277 -24.88 12.47 4.17
CA GLY A 277 -25.16 11.26 4.92
C GLY A 277 -25.77 11.45 6.29
N THR A 278 -25.46 10.56 7.22
CA THR A 278 -25.87 10.61 8.63
C THR A 278 -24.63 10.77 9.52
N VAL A 279 -24.68 11.69 10.46
CA VAL A 279 -23.62 11.95 11.45
C VAL A 279 -24.05 11.41 12.79
N ILE A 280 -23.16 10.63 13.43
CA ILE A 280 -23.35 10.08 14.75
C ILE A 280 -22.18 10.49 15.65
N LEU A 281 -22.46 11.07 16.80
CA LEU A 281 -21.46 11.47 17.81
C LEU A 281 -21.64 10.65 19.08
N PHE A 282 -20.53 10.12 19.60
CA PHE A 282 -20.45 9.52 20.93
C PHE A 282 -19.54 10.40 21.78
N SER A 283 -20.08 11.09 22.76
CA SER A 283 -19.34 12.02 23.62
C SER A 283 -19.33 11.53 25.04
N ASN A 284 -18.17 11.45 25.66
CA ASN A 284 -18.00 11.11 27.07
C ASN A 284 -17.06 12.09 27.79
N GLN A 285 -17.21 12.20 29.09
CA GLN A 285 -16.30 12.95 29.97
C GLN A 285 -15.27 11.97 30.55
N GLY A 286 -13.99 12.31 30.47
CA GLY A 286 -12.90 11.46 30.91
C GLY A 286 -11.54 12.10 30.69
N GLN A 287 -10.49 11.32 30.79
CA GLN A 287 -9.13 11.78 30.56
C GLN A 287 -8.93 12.21 29.10
N THR A 288 -8.34 13.40 28.92
CA THR A 288 -8.02 13.92 27.57
C THR A 288 -7.01 13.02 26.84
N ILE A 289 -7.26 12.77 25.57
CA ILE A 289 -6.38 12.01 24.66
C ILE A 289 -5.47 13.01 23.96
N SER A 290 -4.14 12.80 24.01
CA SER A 290 -3.19 13.68 23.35
C SER A 290 -3.33 13.65 21.81
N PRO A 291 -2.91 14.70 21.08
CA PRO A 291 -3.00 14.72 19.63
C PRO A 291 -2.27 13.54 18.95
N GLU A 292 -1.15 13.09 19.52
CA GLU A 292 -0.40 11.94 19.03
C GLU A 292 -1.19 10.64 19.24
N GLU A 293 -1.82 10.49 20.41
CA GLU A 293 -2.66 9.33 20.71
C GLU A 293 -3.92 9.30 19.85
N GLN A 294 -4.55 10.46 19.57
CA GLN A 294 -5.73 10.56 18.70
C GLN A 294 -5.47 10.02 17.30
N GLN A 295 -4.24 10.11 16.79
CA GLN A 295 -3.85 9.54 15.50
C GLN A 295 -3.74 8.02 15.53
N ARG A 296 -3.46 7.45 16.71
CA ARG A 296 -3.12 6.03 16.89
C ARG A 296 -4.22 5.19 17.52
N ILE A 297 -5.26 5.78 18.11
CA ILE A 297 -6.30 5.02 18.84
C ILE A 297 -7.10 4.05 17.95
N PHE A 298 -7.03 4.22 16.63
CA PHE A 298 -7.62 3.31 15.64
C PHE A 298 -6.61 2.25 15.14
N ASP A 299 -5.35 2.31 15.58
CA ASP A 299 -4.37 1.28 15.26
C ASP A 299 -4.70 -0.02 16.01
N LYS A 300 -4.53 -1.16 15.36
CA LYS A 300 -4.74 -2.47 15.96
C LYS A 300 -3.82 -2.63 17.17
N PHE A 301 -4.38 -3.09 18.32
CA PHE A 301 -3.68 -3.29 19.60
C PHE A 301 -3.15 -2.04 20.28
N TYR A 302 -3.47 -0.86 19.78
CA TYR A 302 -3.10 0.35 20.48
C TYR A 302 -3.86 0.44 21.81
N ARG A 303 -3.11 0.56 22.90
CA ARG A 303 -3.62 0.82 24.26
C ARG A 303 -2.71 1.82 24.92
N ARG A 304 -3.28 2.72 25.71
CA ARG A 304 -2.51 3.62 26.56
C ARG A 304 -1.77 2.79 27.63
N ASP A 305 -0.57 3.20 28.00
CA ASP A 305 0.28 2.45 28.94
C ASP A 305 -0.37 2.26 30.30
N GLU A 306 -1.15 3.24 30.76
CA GLU A 306 -1.93 3.17 32.01
C GLU A 306 -3.04 2.09 31.95
N ALA A 307 -3.68 1.92 30.79
CA ALA A 307 -4.72 0.92 30.57
C ALA A 307 -4.18 -0.53 30.45
N ARG A 308 -2.87 -0.69 30.29
CA ARG A 308 -2.21 -2.02 30.31
C ARG A 308 -2.17 -2.60 31.72
N GLN A 309 -2.15 -1.75 32.75
CA GLN A 309 -2.07 -2.17 34.16
C GLN A 309 -3.44 -2.47 34.79
N THR A 310 -4.51 -1.94 34.20
CA THR A 310 -5.89 -2.18 34.67
C THR A 310 -6.53 -3.28 33.83
N ASN A 311 -7.12 -4.28 34.54
CA ASN A 311 -7.79 -5.45 33.90
C ASN A 311 -9.08 -5.07 33.14
N SER A 312 -9.44 -3.80 33.05
CA SER A 312 -10.72 -3.29 32.52
C SER A 312 -10.77 -3.00 31.03
N GLY A 313 -9.68 -3.18 30.30
CA GLY A 313 -9.64 -2.86 28.85
C GLY A 313 -9.61 -4.10 27.97
N GLY A 314 -10.35 -4.08 26.85
CA GLY A 314 -10.33 -5.08 25.77
C GLY A 314 -8.95 -5.18 25.10
N ALA A 315 -8.80 -6.06 24.10
CA ALA A 315 -7.54 -6.33 23.36
C ALA A 315 -7.00 -5.13 22.54
N GLY A 316 -7.63 -3.95 22.58
CA GLY A 316 -7.24 -2.81 21.75
C GLY A 316 -7.66 -2.96 20.28
N LEU A 317 -8.65 -3.79 20.03
CA LEU A 317 -9.13 -4.13 18.68
C LEU A 317 -10.47 -3.46 18.32
N GLY A 318 -11.28 -3.10 19.32
CA GLY A 318 -12.64 -2.61 19.11
C GLY A 318 -12.72 -1.36 18.23
N LEU A 319 -11.88 -0.35 18.47
CA LEU A 319 -11.85 0.87 17.64
C LEU A 319 -11.26 0.62 16.24
N ALA A 320 -10.29 -0.27 16.11
CA ALA A 320 -9.75 -0.66 14.81
C ALA A 320 -10.82 -1.37 13.96
N ILE A 321 -11.59 -2.30 14.58
CA ILE A 321 -12.73 -2.97 13.93
C ILE A 321 -13.80 -1.94 13.54
N ALA A 322 -14.13 -1.00 14.44
CA ALA A 322 -15.09 0.05 14.13
C ALA A 322 -14.67 0.87 12.91
N LYS A 323 -13.40 1.25 12.83
CA LYS A 323 -12.87 1.97 11.68
C LYS A 323 -12.96 1.16 10.39
N GLU A 324 -12.50 -0.09 10.38
CA GLU A 324 -12.60 -0.96 9.20
C GLU A 324 -14.03 -1.13 8.70
N LEU A 325 -14.98 -1.31 9.63
CA LEU A 325 -16.38 -1.44 9.28
C LEU A 325 -16.98 -0.13 8.75
N VAL A 326 -16.60 1.02 9.30
CA VAL A 326 -17.00 2.34 8.78
C VAL A 326 -16.44 2.57 7.38
N ASP A 327 -15.17 2.24 7.15
CA ASP A 327 -14.52 2.35 5.85
C ASP A 327 -15.20 1.43 4.81
N LEU A 328 -15.60 0.21 5.18
CA LEU A 328 -16.39 -0.70 4.33
C LEU A 328 -17.75 -0.13 3.92
N HIS A 329 -18.38 0.68 4.79
CA HIS A 329 -19.61 1.40 4.48
C HIS A 329 -19.39 2.66 3.63
N GLY A 330 -18.11 3.00 3.30
CA GLY A 330 -17.75 4.24 2.61
C GLY A 330 -17.87 5.48 3.50
N GLY A 331 -17.90 5.28 4.82
CA GLY A 331 -17.99 6.33 5.82
C GLY A 331 -16.63 6.83 6.31
N THR A 332 -16.67 7.65 7.35
CA THR A 332 -15.46 8.11 8.06
C THR A 332 -15.69 8.11 9.58
N ILE A 333 -14.65 7.75 10.33
CA ILE A 333 -14.62 7.87 11.80
C ILE A 333 -13.47 8.77 12.22
N ARG A 334 -13.72 9.66 13.15
CA ARG A 334 -12.73 10.58 13.73
C ARG A 334 -12.92 10.68 15.23
N VAL A 335 -11.87 11.09 15.94
CA VAL A 335 -11.91 11.42 17.37
C VAL A 335 -11.47 12.85 17.57
N MET A 336 -12.06 13.50 18.54
CA MET A 336 -11.66 14.80 19.07
C MET A 336 -11.66 14.68 20.59
N SER A 337 -10.58 15.09 21.26
CA SER A 337 -10.49 15.05 22.70
C SER A 337 -9.86 16.34 23.21
N GLU A 338 -10.64 17.12 23.95
CA GLU A 338 -10.24 18.41 24.52
C GLU A 338 -10.90 18.61 25.87
N THR A 339 -10.18 19.20 26.80
CA THR A 339 -10.68 19.67 28.10
C THR A 339 -11.50 18.61 28.86
N GLY A 340 -11.01 17.36 28.91
CA GLY A 340 -11.69 16.28 29.63
C GLY A 340 -12.93 15.71 28.92
N ARG A 341 -13.15 16.04 27.66
CA ARG A 341 -14.23 15.48 26.84
C ARG A 341 -13.66 14.81 25.59
N THR A 342 -14.06 13.58 25.34
CA THR A 342 -13.73 12.84 24.14
C THR A 342 -15.00 12.63 23.31
N THR A 343 -14.92 12.89 22.02
CA THR A 343 -16.02 12.73 21.06
C THR A 343 -15.56 11.93 19.87
N PHE A 344 -16.20 10.79 19.62
CA PHE A 344 -16.06 10.01 18.40
C PHE A 344 -17.13 10.47 17.42
N LYS A 345 -16.73 10.87 16.22
CA LYS A 345 -17.63 11.27 15.12
C LYS A 345 -17.59 10.20 14.03
N VAL A 346 -18.75 9.59 13.77
CA VAL A 346 -18.96 8.67 12.66
C VAL A 346 -19.83 9.37 11.62
N CYS A 347 -19.41 9.37 10.36
CA CYS A 347 -20.20 9.85 9.23
C CYS A 347 -20.43 8.69 8.27
N LEU A 348 -21.67 8.37 7.98
CA LEU A 348 -22.07 7.31 7.07
C LEU A 348 -22.82 7.91 5.87
N PRO A 349 -22.53 7.48 4.63
CA PRO A 349 -23.19 8.01 3.45
C PRO A 349 -24.66 7.57 3.42
N ARG A 350 -25.52 8.40 2.82
CA ARG A 350 -26.95 8.11 2.71
C ARG A 350 -27.27 6.88 1.83
N ARG A 351 -26.35 6.53 0.92
CA ARG A 351 -26.42 5.35 0.04
C ARG A 351 -25.00 5.02 -0.41
N LYS A 352 -24.69 3.74 -0.61
CA LYS A 352 -23.39 3.34 -1.18
C LYS A 352 -23.25 4.03 -2.54
N MET A 353 -22.24 4.93 -2.68
CA MET A 353 -21.89 5.40 -4.02
C MET A 353 -21.40 4.21 -4.84
N PRO A 354 -21.88 4.04 -6.09
CA PRO A 354 -21.28 3.03 -6.97
C PRO A 354 -19.80 3.35 -7.09
N THR A 355 -18.95 2.38 -6.78
CA THR A 355 -17.51 2.43 -7.03
C THR A 355 -17.31 2.61 -8.53
N ALA A 356 -16.72 3.76 -8.94
CA ALA A 356 -16.36 4.03 -10.33
C ALA A 356 -15.25 3.09 -10.80
#